data_a2e3a637d70fdfd7c6ba4921fdf8012e
#
_entry.id   a2e3a637d70fdfd7c6ba4921fdf8012e
#
_cell.length_a   1.000
_cell.length_b   1.000
_cell.length_c   1.000
_cell.angle_alpha   90.00
_cell.angle_beta   90.00
_cell.angle_gamma   90.00
#
_symmetry.space_group_name_H-M   'P 1'
#
loop_
_entity.id
_entity.type
_entity.pdbx_description
1 polymer ?
#
loop_
_entity_poly.entity_id
_entity_poly.type
_entity_poly.pdbx_seq_one_letter_code
_entity_poly.pdbx_strand_id
1 'polypeptide(L)'
;MLIMGHNLPDIDSFGSALGIYIIAKKFGKEAHIVFGEISSSVRPFMNRFIDKEEYPDDMFIKKEEAENYLTASTVVIVVDVNRPQRTECPQLLDKCKTIIVFDHHRRSSDTITGAVLSYVDPYASSACEMVTEMIQYVDDGIKLKAFEADALYAGISIDTDGFNSKSGPRTFAVSYTHLRAHET
;
A
#
# COMPACT_ATOMS: atom_id res chain seq x y z
N MET A 1 -11.51 5.15 4.81
CA MET A 1 -10.76 3.88 4.70
C MET A 1 -9.49 4.02 5.53
N LEU A 2 -9.06 2.96 6.20
CA LEU A 2 -7.76 2.92 6.88
C LEU A 2 -6.87 1.92 6.18
N ILE A 3 -5.69 2.35 5.78
CA ILE A 3 -4.72 1.55 5.03
C ILE A 3 -3.49 1.36 5.90
N MET A 4 -3.03 0.14 6.07
CA MET A 4 -1.85 -0.15 6.87
C MET A 4 -1.03 -1.28 6.25
N GLY A 5 0.28 -1.20 6.41
CA GLY A 5 1.22 -2.27 6.09
C GLY A 5 1.69 -3.01 7.33
N HIS A 6 2.90 -3.55 7.24
CA HIS A 6 3.54 -4.20 8.38
C HIS A 6 4.19 -3.18 9.33
N ASN A 7 4.39 -3.59 10.57
CA ASN A 7 5.14 -2.82 11.56
C ASN A 7 6.58 -2.57 11.07
N LEU A 8 7.08 -1.33 11.25
CA LEU A 8 8.34 -0.85 10.67
C LEU A 8 8.33 -0.97 9.14
N PRO A 9 7.48 -0.19 8.45
CA PRO A 9 7.28 -0.33 7.02
C PRO A 9 8.58 -0.11 6.23
N ASP A 10 8.78 -0.95 5.23
CA ASP A 10 9.76 -0.73 4.18
C ASP A 10 9.13 -0.01 2.98
N ILE A 11 9.86 0.08 1.87
CA ILE A 11 9.40 0.81 0.69
C ILE A 11 8.27 0.06 -0.03
N ASP A 12 8.22 -1.28 0.00
CA ASP A 12 7.12 -2.03 -0.63
C ASP A 12 5.82 -1.82 0.15
N SER A 13 5.89 -1.91 1.47
CA SER A 13 4.77 -1.63 2.36
C SER A 13 4.24 -0.20 2.21
N PHE A 14 5.15 0.79 2.14
CA PHE A 14 4.79 2.20 1.94
C PHE A 14 4.18 2.45 0.56
N GLY A 15 4.85 2.00 -0.50
CA GLY A 15 4.42 2.22 -1.88
C GLY A 15 3.08 1.56 -2.19
N SER A 16 2.86 0.33 -1.71
CA SER A 16 1.59 -0.36 -1.88
C SER A 16 0.45 0.33 -1.12
N ALA A 17 0.69 0.80 0.12
CA ALA A 17 -0.29 1.60 0.86
C ALA A 17 -0.63 2.90 0.14
N LEU A 18 0.36 3.59 -0.40
CA LEU A 18 0.18 4.79 -1.23
C LEU A 18 -0.67 4.51 -2.47
N GLY A 19 -0.39 3.42 -3.19
CA GLY A 19 -1.15 3.04 -4.39
C GLY A 19 -2.62 2.78 -4.07
N ILE A 20 -2.93 2.10 -2.97
CA ILE A 20 -4.32 1.93 -2.49
C ILE A 20 -4.95 3.28 -2.12
N TYR A 21 -4.21 4.19 -1.48
CA TYR A 21 -4.68 5.53 -1.18
C TYR A 21 -5.08 6.29 -2.47
N ILE A 22 -4.25 6.23 -3.51
CA ILE A 22 -4.52 6.86 -4.81
C ILE A 22 -5.81 6.31 -5.43
N ILE A 23 -6.00 4.98 -5.41
CA ILE A 23 -7.24 4.34 -5.86
C ILE A 23 -8.44 4.87 -5.06
N ALA A 24 -8.34 4.92 -3.73
CA ALA A 24 -9.42 5.41 -2.88
C ALA A 24 -9.80 6.87 -3.21
N LYS A 25 -8.81 7.74 -3.40
CA LYS A 25 -9.01 9.15 -3.78
C LYS A 25 -9.69 9.27 -5.14
N LYS A 26 -9.31 8.45 -6.12
CA LYS A 26 -9.95 8.43 -7.45
C LYS A 26 -11.45 8.16 -7.37
N PHE A 27 -11.87 7.31 -6.43
CA PHE A 27 -13.28 7.00 -6.19
C PHE A 27 -13.96 7.96 -5.17
N GLY A 28 -13.32 9.07 -4.84
CA GLY A 28 -13.85 10.06 -3.90
C GLY A 28 -14.03 9.52 -2.47
N LYS A 29 -13.22 8.53 -2.09
CA LYS A 29 -13.26 7.96 -0.73
C LYS A 29 -12.26 8.67 0.17
N GLU A 30 -12.70 8.96 1.38
CA GLU A 30 -11.81 9.39 2.45
C GLU A 30 -10.93 8.20 2.86
N ALA A 31 -9.62 8.43 2.88
CA ALA A 31 -8.65 7.40 3.16
C ALA A 31 -7.44 7.97 3.92
N HIS A 32 -6.90 7.19 4.85
CA HIS A 32 -5.73 7.54 5.65
C HIS A 32 -4.79 6.34 5.68
N ILE A 33 -3.49 6.63 5.64
CA ILE A 33 -2.43 5.62 5.76
C ILE A 33 -1.92 5.66 7.21
N VAL A 34 -2.00 4.52 7.88
CA VAL A 34 -1.65 4.38 9.31
C VAL A 34 -0.18 4.04 9.45
N PHE A 35 0.55 4.85 10.24
CA PHE A 35 1.95 4.64 10.55
C PHE A 35 2.25 4.73 12.04
N GLY A 36 3.21 3.91 12.49
CA GLY A 36 3.91 4.08 13.76
C GLY A 36 5.29 4.70 13.53
N GLU A 37 6.34 3.91 13.73
CA GLU A 37 7.71 4.33 13.45
C GLU A 37 7.99 4.28 11.95
N ILE A 38 8.62 5.34 11.43
CA ILE A 38 8.97 5.44 10.02
C ILE A 38 10.45 5.12 9.84
N SER A 39 10.74 4.11 9.04
CA SER A 39 12.10 3.72 8.70
C SER A 39 12.85 4.82 7.94
N SER A 40 14.18 4.80 8.00
CA SER A 40 15.03 5.76 7.27
C SER A 40 14.88 5.64 5.75
N SER A 41 14.51 4.46 5.24
CA SER A 41 14.27 4.22 3.81
C SER A 41 12.95 4.82 3.31
N VAL A 42 11.91 4.80 4.14
CA VAL A 42 10.57 5.34 3.80
C VAL A 42 10.50 6.86 3.95
N ARG A 43 11.18 7.43 4.94
CA ARG A 43 11.11 8.86 5.25
C ARG A 43 11.33 9.80 4.06
N PRO A 44 12.31 9.60 3.17
CA PRO A 44 12.50 10.47 2.00
C PRO A 44 11.33 10.45 1.03
N PHE A 45 10.66 9.31 0.87
CA PHE A 45 9.47 9.20 0.02
C PHE A 45 8.28 9.89 0.68
N MET A 46 8.01 9.62 1.95
CA MET A 46 6.90 10.21 2.69
C MET A 46 6.98 11.76 2.71
N ASN A 47 8.18 12.33 2.89
CA ASN A 47 8.38 13.78 2.90
C ASN A 47 8.00 14.46 1.58
N ARG A 48 7.89 13.72 0.48
CA ARG A 48 7.47 14.26 -0.82
C ARG A 48 5.97 14.56 -0.88
N PHE A 49 5.19 14.09 0.08
CA PHE A 49 3.74 14.29 0.18
C PHE A 49 3.35 15.32 1.24
N ILE A 50 4.23 15.57 2.21
CA ILE A 50 3.99 16.52 3.29
C ILE A 50 4.00 17.95 2.75
N ASP A 51 3.15 18.81 3.26
CA ASP A 51 3.02 20.23 2.88
C ASP A 51 2.65 20.48 1.41
N LYS A 52 2.04 19.51 0.74
CA LYS A 52 1.50 19.68 -0.60
C LYS A 52 -0.02 19.90 -0.52
N GLU A 53 -0.50 21.01 -1.09
CA GLU A 53 -1.93 21.39 -1.10
C GLU A 53 -2.88 20.31 -1.62
N GLU A 54 -2.38 19.42 -2.47
CA GLU A 54 -3.16 18.36 -3.10
C GLU A 54 -3.35 17.11 -2.22
N TYR A 55 -2.63 16.99 -1.10
CA TYR A 55 -2.76 15.92 -0.12
C TYR A 55 -3.17 16.52 1.22
N PRO A 56 -4.23 15.99 1.86
CA PRO A 56 -4.68 16.50 3.16
C PRO A 56 -3.65 16.17 4.25
N ASP A 57 -3.60 17.00 5.29
CA ASP A 57 -2.67 16.82 6.41
C ASP A 57 -2.86 15.49 7.14
N ASP A 58 -4.07 14.93 7.10
CA ASP A 58 -4.43 13.65 7.68
C ASP A 58 -4.31 12.46 6.72
N MET A 59 -3.64 12.66 5.57
CA MET A 59 -3.27 11.54 4.69
C MET A 59 -2.50 10.46 5.45
N PHE A 60 -1.58 10.90 6.31
CA PHE A 60 -0.77 10.04 7.18
C PHE A 60 -1.18 10.24 8.63
N ILE A 61 -1.67 9.21 9.27
CA ILE A 61 -2.10 9.25 10.66
C ILE A 61 -1.26 8.30 11.52
N LYS A 62 -1.07 8.69 12.79
CA LYS A 62 -0.37 7.84 13.75
C LYS A 62 -1.24 6.67 14.16
N LYS A 63 -0.62 5.51 14.38
CA LYS A 63 -1.34 4.29 14.83
C LYS A 63 -2.11 4.49 16.13
N GLU A 64 -1.64 5.36 17.01
CA GLU A 64 -2.29 5.69 18.28
C GLU A 64 -3.61 6.45 18.07
N GLU A 65 -3.76 7.13 16.94
CA GLU A 65 -4.94 7.92 16.56
C GLU A 65 -5.89 7.17 15.64
N ALA A 66 -5.44 6.06 15.04
CA ALA A 66 -6.17 5.36 13.98
C ALA A 66 -7.57 4.88 14.41
N GLU A 67 -7.76 4.53 15.68
CA GLU A 67 -9.07 4.12 16.20
C GLU A 67 -10.10 5.26 16.16
N ASN A 68 -9.68 6.52 16.24
CA ASN A 68 -10.57 7.68 16.20
C ASN A 68 -11.25 7.85 14.81
N TYR A 69 -10.67 7.23 13.78
CA TYR A 69 -11.19 7.23 12.41
C TYR A 69 -12.11 6.04 12.10
N LEU A 70 -12.35 5.16 13.09
CA LEU A 70 -13.26 4.03 12.91
C LEU A 70 -14.72 4.48 12.94
N THR A 71 -15.46 4.03 11.94
CA THR A 71 -16.92 4.16 11.84
C THR A 71 -17.52 2.81 11.47
N ALA A 72 -18.84 2.70 11.52
CA ALA A 72 -19.54 1.46 11.11
C ALA A 72 -19.29 1.08 9.64
N SER A 73 -18.92 2.05 8.80
CA SER A 73 -18.65 1.88 7.37
C SER A 73 -17.15 1.84 7.01
N THR A 74 -16.28 1.90 8.01
CA THR A 74 -14.83 1.85 7.77
C THR A 74 -14.42 0.52 7.14
N VAL A 75 -13.55 0.60 6.15
CA VAL A 75 -12.84 -0.53 5.56
C VAL A 75 -11.38 -0.42 5.98
N VAL A 76 -10.82 -1.48 6.54
CA VAL A 76 -9.39 -1.62 6.81
C VAL A 76 -8.76 -2.39 5.66
N ILE A 77 -7.76 -1.79 5.02
CA ILE A 77 -6.99 -2.43 3.95
C ILE A 77 -5.58 -2.69 4.46
N VAL A 78 -5.19 -3.94 4.43
CA VAL A 78 -3.86 -4.40 4.84
C VAL A 78 -3.07 -4.72 3.59
N VAL A 79 -1.87 -4.17 3.48
CA VAL A 79 -0.96 -4.38 2.36
C VAL A 79 0.37 -4.95 2.84
N ASP A 80 0.99 -5.79 2.02
CA ASP A 80 2.34 -6.32 2.22
C ASP A 80 2.53 -7.11 3.53
N VAL A 81 1.44 -7.60 4.10
CA VAL A 81 1.45 -8.46 5.27
C VAL A 81 0.14 -9.23 5.39
N ASN A 82 0.21 -10.51 5.76
CA ASN A 82 -0.98 -11.32 6.01
C ASN A 82 -1.07 -11.88 7.45
N ARG A 83 -0.19 -11.44 8.35
CA ARG A 83 -0.15 -11.88 9.75
C ARG A 83 -0.62 -10.76 10.68
N PRO A 84 -1.68 -10.98 11.50
CA PRO A 84 -2.24 -9.95 12.37
C PRO A 84 -1.20 -9.24 13.23
N GLN A 85 -0.35 -10.01 13.91
CA GLN A 85 0.65 -9.48 14.86
C GLN A 85 1.80 -8.68 14.20
N ARG A 86 1.91 -8.76 12.88
CA ARG A 86 2.92 -8.02 12.12
C ARG A 86 2.37 -6.77 11.45
N THR A 87 1.05 -6.56 11.49
CA THR A 87 0.45 -5.33 10.96
C THR A 87 0.83 -4.13 11.82
N GLU A 88 0.79 -2.94 11.24
CA GLU A 88 1.13 -1.69 11.94
C GLU A 88 0.22 -1.42 13.15
N CYS A 89 -1.06 -1.76 13.04
CA CYS A 89 -2.06 -1.56 14.09
C CYS A 89 -3.00 -2.77 14.18
N PRO A 90 -2.60 -3.87 14.87
CA PRO A 90 -3.41 -5.10 14.97
C PRO A 90 -4.81 -4.87 15.55
N GLN A 91 -4.97 -3.89 16.43
CA GLN A 91 -6.24 -3.57 17.09
C GLN A 91 -7.35 -3.17 16.09
N LEU A 92 -6.98 -2.63 14.94
CA LEU A 92 -7.94 -2.29 13.89
C LEU A 92 -8.61 -3.55 13.30
N LEU A 93 -7.91 -4.68 13.28
CA LEU A 93 -8.46 -5.94 12.76
C LEU A 93 -9.57 -6.50 13.66
N ASP A 94 -9.45 -6.29 14.98
CA ASP A 94 -10.45 -6.76 15.94
C ASP A 94 -11.71 -5.87 15.95
N LYS A 95 -11.53 -4.57 15.64
CA LYS A 95 -12.57 -3.54 15.74
C LYS A 95 -13.32 -3.28 14.42
N CYS A 96 -12.71 -3.62 13.28
CA CYS A 96 -13.29 -3.38 11.97
C CYS A 96 -13.93 -4.66 11.40
N LYS A 97 -15.16 -4.51 10.86
CA LYS A 97 -15.89 -5.65 10.27
C LYS A 97 -15.49 -5.94 8.82
N THR A 98 -14.97 -4.94 8.13
CA THR A 98 -14.63 -5.06 6.70
C THR A 98 -13.14 -4.94 6.53
N ILE A 99 -12.48 -6.08 6.33
CA ILE A 99 -11.03 -6.17 6.17
C ILE A 99 -10.72 -6.69 4.77
N ILE A 100 -9.77 -6.06 4.10
CA ILE A 100 -9.23 -6.47 2.81
C ILE A 100 -7.71 -6.65 2.97
N VAL A 101 -7.16 -7.71 2.38
CA VAL A 101 -5.73 -8.03 2.46
C VAL A 101 -5.16 -8.18 1.06
N PHE A 102 -4.06 -7.46 0.78
CA PHE A 102 -3.23 -7.60 -0.42
C PHE A 102 -1.80 -7.91 0.00
N ASP A 103 -1.29 -9.08 -0.33
CA ASP A 103 0.03 -9.50 0.13
C ASP A 103 0.68 -10.49 -0.84
N HIS A 104 2.01 -10.46 -0.94
CA HIS A 104 2.78 -11.38 -1.75
C HIS A 104 3.56 -12.42 -0.93
N HIS A 105 3.48 -12.36 0.39
CA HIS A 105 4.12 -13.33 1.27
C HIS A 105 3.35 -14.64 1.33
N ARG A 106 4.06 -15.74 1.51
CA ARG A 106 3.42 -17.05 1.71
C ARG A 106 2.55 -17.05 2.96
N ARG A 107 1.37 -17.64 2.83
CA ARG A 107 0.48 -17.85 3.98
C ARG A 107 1.09 -18.80 4.98
N SER A 108 0.88 -18.54 6.25
CA SER A 108 1.19 -19.40 7.40
C SER A 108 -0.09 -19.73 8.18
N SER A 109 0.03 -20.50 9.25
CA SER A 109 -1.11 -20.86 10.11
C SER A 109 -1.75 -19.68 10.82
N ASP A 110 -1.00 -18.58 10.98
CA ASP A 110 -1.39 -17.36 11.71
C ASP A 110 -1.77 -16.21 10.76
N THR A 111 -2.42 -16.49 9.65
CA THR A 111 -2.91 -15.47 8.73
C THR A 111 -4.14 -14.73 9.25
N ILE A 112 -4.34 -13.49 8.76
CA ILE A 112 -5.56 -12.72 9.01
C ILE A 112 -6.77 -13.52 8.52
N THR A 113 -7.69 -13.81 9.45
CA THR A 113 -8.95 -14.52 9.20
C THR A 113 -10.11 -13.55 9.17
N GLY A 114 -11.21 -13.92 8.51
CA GLY A 114 -12.41 -13.08 8.45
C GLY A 114 -12.32 -11.87 7.49
N ALA A 115 -11.24 -11.74 6.71
CA ALA A 115 -11.19 -10.74 5.65
C ALA A 115 -12.26 -11.03 4.58
N VAL A 116 -12.98 -9.99 4.16
CA VAL A 116 -13.99 -10.09 3.09
C VAL A 116 -13.36 -10.32 1.74
N LEU A 117 -12.09 -9.88 1.58
CA LEU A 117 -11.24 -10.17 0.44
C LEU A 117 -9.81 -10.40 0.94
N SER A 118 -9.20 -11.51 0.53
CA SER A 118 -7.80 -11.82 0.80
C SER A 118 -7.14 -12.25 -0.50
N TYR A 119 -6.47 -11.29 -1.14
CA TYR A 119 -5.68 -11.53 -2.34
C TYR A 119 -4.21 -11.67 -1.95
N VAL A 120 -3.77 -12.91 -1.82
CA VAL A 120 -2.39 -13.26 -1.46
C VAL A 120 -1.79 -14.04 -2.62
N ASP A 121 -0.81 -13.43 -3.29
CA ASP A 121 -0.14 -13.98 -4.48
C ASP A 121 1.37 -14.12 -4.26
N PRO A 122 1.86 -15.30 -3.82
CA PRO A 122 3.29 -15.54 -3.60
C PRO A 122 4.16 -15.54 -4.86
N TYR A 123 3.55 -15.42 -6.04
CA TYR A 123 4.26 -15.32 -7.31
C TYR A 123 4.46 -13.85 -7.76
N ALA A 124 3.74 -12.91 -7.16
CA ALA A 124 4.03 -11.49 -7.35
C ALA A 124 5.41 -11.15 -6.75
N SER A 125 6.13 -10.26 -7.40
CA SER A 125 7.46 -9.85 -6.95
C SER A 125 7.38 -9.02 -5.66
N SER A 126 6.31 -8.23 -5.51
CA SER A 126 6.09 -7.31 -4.40
C SER A 126 4.61 -6.93 -4.27
N ALA A 127 4.21 -6.37 -3.14
CA ALA A 127 2.87 -5.79 -2.98
C ALA A 127 2.69 -4.55 -3.89
N CYS A 128 3.74 -3.79 -4.14
CA CYS A 128 3.74 -2.68 -5.12
C CYS A 128 3.43 -3.17 -6.54
N GLU A 129 3.94 -4.32 -6.97
CA GLU A 129 3.59 -4.92 -8.26
C GLU A 129 2.08 -5.17 -8.34
N MET A 130 1.51 -5.83 -7.32
CA MET A 130 0.09 -6.15 -7.27
C MET A 130 -0.79 -4.89 -7.32
N VAL A 131 -0.43 -3.87 -6.54
CA VAL A 131 -1.21 -2.61 -6.48
C VAL A 131 -1.04 -1.79 -7.76
N THR A 132 0.15 -1.76 -8.35
CA THR A 132 0.38 -1.07 -9.65
C THR A 132 -0.44 -1.71 -10.76
N GLU A 133 -0.52 -3.05 -10.79
CA GLU A 133 -1.39 -3.75 -11.72
C GLU A 133 -2.86 -3.39 -11.50
N MET A 134 -3.32 -3.36 -10.23
CA MET A 134 -4.68 -2.92 -9.92
C MET A 134 -4.99 -1.51 -10.43
N ILE A 135 -4.07 -0.56 -10.27
CA ILE A 135 -4.23 0.82 -10.77
C ILE A 135 -4.50 0.81 -12.28
N GLN A 136 -3.81 -0.03 -13.04
CA GLN A 136 -3.98 -0.11 -14.50
C GLN A 136 -5.35 -0.67 -14.92
N TYR A 137 -5.94 -1.58 -14.11
CA TYR A 137 -7.21 -2.23 -14.44
C TYR A 137 -8.44 -1.57 -13.84
N VAL A 138 -8.27 -0.83 -12.74
CA VAL A 138 -9.40 -0.24 -12.03
C VAL A 138 -10.00 0.95 -12.78
N ASP A 139 -9.17 1.80 -13.37
CA ASP A 139 -9.62 2.94 -14.18
C ASP A 139 -8.46 3.49 -15.02
N ASP A 140 -8.59 3.48 -16.33
CA ASP A 140 -7.62 4.06 -17.29
C ASP A 140 -7.37 5.56 -17.06
N GLY A 141 -8.25 6.25 -16.32
CA GLY A 141 -8.12 7.65 -15.96
C GLY A 141 -7.26 7.92 -14.72
N ILE A 142 -6.72 6.89 -14.05
CA ILE A 142 -5.76 7.10 -12.96
C ILE A 142 -4.39 7.40 -13.57
N LYS A 143 -3.98 8.67 -13.44
CA LYS A 143 -2.64 9.11 -13.84
C LYS A 143 -1.81 9.31 -12.57
N LEU A 144 -0.78 8.52 -12.42
CA LEU A 144 0.19 8.69 -11.35
C LEU A 144 1.06 9.91 -11.61
N LYS A 145 1.33 10.68 -10.57
CA LYS A 145 2.38 11.70 -10.59
C LYS A 145 3.74 11.02 -10.50
N ALA A 146 4.78 11.67 -11.00
CA ALA A 146 6.12 11.11 -11.03
C ALA A 146 6.57 10.57 -9.66
N PHE A 147 6.37 11.35 -8.58
CA PHE A 147 6.79 10.94 -7.25
C PHE A 147 5.90 9.85 -6.61
N GLU A 148 4.64 9.68 -7.04
CA GLU A 148 3.79 8.54 -6.66
C GLU A 148 4.29 7.26 -7.35
N ALA A 149 4.59 7.38 -8.64
CA ALA A 149 5.16 6.27 -9.42
C ALA A 149 6.55 5.86 -8.91
N ASP A 150 7.37 6.83 -8.48
CA ASP A 150 8.67 6.56 -7.85
C ASP A 150 8.56 5.65 -6.62
N ALA A 151 7.56 5.87 -5.76
CA ALA A 151 7.37 5.06 -4.55
C ALA A 151 6.99 3.62 -4.89
N LEU A 152 6.06 3.43 -5.84
CA LEU A 152 5.66 2.09 -6.31
C LEU A 152 6.83 1.36 -6.98
N TYR A 153 7.55 2.06 -7.86
CA TYR A 153 8.70 1.49 -8.56
C TYR A 153 9.83 1.11 -7.59
N ALA A 154 10.09 1.94 -6.58
CA ALA A 154 11.11 1.67 -5.58
C ALA A 154 10.78 0.41 -4.77
N GLY A 155 9.51 0.19 -4.38
CA GLY A 155 9.08 -1.06 -3.73
C GLY A 155 9.36 -2.27 -4.62
N ILE A 156 8.94 -2.25 -5.89
CA ILE A 156 9.22 -3.32 -6.84
C ILE A 156 10.72 -3.56 -6.97
N SER A 157 11.52 -2.49 -7.12
CA SER A 157 12.96 -2.59 -7.33
C SER A 157 13.69 -3.20 -6.14
N ILE A 158 13.30 -2.84 -4.91
CA ILE A 158 13.94 -3.37 -3.70
C ILE A 158 13.63 -4.84 -3.51
N ASP A 159 12.38 -5.25 -3.66
CA ASP A 159 11.94 -6.64 -3.48
C ASP A 159 12.45 -7.59 -4.55
N THR A 160 12.83 -7.04 -5.71
CA THR A 160 13.42 -7.79 -6.82
C THR A 160 14.94 -7.70 -6.88
N ASP A 161 15.60 -7.09 -5.90
CA ASP A 161 17.06 -6.84 -5.94
C ASP A 161 17.47 -6.15 -7.27
N GLY A 162 16.80 -5.04 -7.58
CA GLY A 162 17.01 -4.32 -8.84
C GLY A 162 16.67 -5.16 -10.08
N PHE A 163 15.59 -5.92 -10.03
CA PHE A 163 15.11 -6.83 -11.08
C PHE A 163 16.00 -8.07 -11.33
N ASN A 164 16.95 -8.36 -10.44
CA ASN A 164 17.81 -9.55 -10.53
C ASN A 164 17.14 -10.82 -10.01
N SER A 165 16.12 -10.70 -9.16
CA SER A 165 15.42 -11.83 -8.56
C SER A 165 13.90 -11.63 -8.59
N LYS A 166 13.14 -12.72 -8.55
CA LYS A 166 11.66 -12.72 -8.51
C LYS A 166 10.96 -11.91 -9.61
N SER A 167 11.67 -11.45 -10.64
CA SER A 167 11.10 -10.65 -11.72
C SER A 167 10.56 -11.50 -12.83
N GLY A 168 9.40 -11.12 -13.36
CA GLY A 168 8.74 -11.78 -14.48
C GLY A 168 8.16 -10.78 -15.48
N PRO A 169 7.50 -11.25 -16.53
CA PRO A 169 6.87 -10.37 -17.51
C PRO A 169 5.90 -9.37 -16.89
N ARG A 170 5.17 -9.77 -15.84
CA ARG A 170 4.25 -8.91 -15.08
C ARG A 170 5.00 -7.78 -14.40
N THR A 171 6.13 -8.08 -13.73
CA THR A 171 6.96 -7.10 -13.04
C THR A 171 7.44 -6.01 -14.00
N PHE A 172 7.91 -6.39 -15.19
CA PHE A 172 8.35 -5.42 -16.21
C PHE A 172 7.19 -4.62 -16.80
N ALA A 173 6.03 -5.25 -17.02
CA ALA A 173 4.84 -4.57 -17.54
C ALA A 173 4.35 -3.46 -16.60
N VAL A 174 4.25 -3.74 -15.29
CA VAL A 174 3.81 -2.73 -14.32
C VAL A 174 4.87 -1.65 -14.08
N SER A 175 6.16 -1.99 -14.16
CA SER A 175 7.24 -1.03 -14.02
C SER A 175 7.28 0.02 -15.13
N TYR A 176 6.70 -0.28 -16.30
CA TYR A 176 6.53 0.71 -17.37
C TYR A 176 5.64 1.89 -16.96
N THR A 177 4.75 1.72 -15.99
CA THR A 177 3.92 2.79 -15.44
C THR A 177 4.77 3.93 -14.86
N HIS A 178 5.91 3.60 -14.24
CA HIS A 178 6.86 4.60 -13.74
C HIS A 178 7.43 5.46 -14.88
N LEU A 179 7.84 4.84 -15.98
CA LEU A 179 8.37 5.58 -17.13
C LEU A 179 7.32 6.54 -17.68
N ARG A 180 6.08 6.10 -17.86
CA ARG A 180 4.98 6.94 -18.35
C ARG A 180 4.66 8.13 -17.44
N ALA A 181 4.78 7.97 -16.15
CA ALA A 181 4.53 9.06 -15.18
C ALA A 181 5.58 10.19 -15.29
N HIS A 182 6.76 9.89 -15.82
CA HIS A 182 7.83 10.87 -16.05
C HIS A 182 7.81 11.49 -17.46
N GLU A 183 6.99 10.99 -18.37
CA GLU A 183 6.86 11.53 -19.74
C GLU A 183 5.82 12.67 -19.85
N THR A 184 5.02 12.90 -18.81
CA THR A 184 3.95 13.91 -18.75
C THR A 184 4.28 15.03 -17.81
#